data_7e880edb28da87472bf2813ff195adea
#
_entry.id   7e880edb28da87472bf2813ff195adea
#
_cell.length_a   1.000
_cell.length_b   1.000
_cell.length_c   1.000
_cell.angle_alpha   90.00
_cell.angle_beta   90.00
_cell.angle_gamma   90.00
#
_symmetry.space_group_name_H-M   'P 1'
#
loop_
_entity.id
_entity.type
_entity.pdbx_description
1 polymer ?
#
loop_
_entity_poly.entity_id
_entity_poly.type
_entity_poly.pdbx_seq_one_letter_code
_entity_poly.pdbx_strand_id
1 'polypeptide(L)'
;MTDAVLLASVLDGLVDPWRSGIMQRALVEVLLLGTVGGLLGCWVVWGGLSFSAEALPHSMFPGLVGAAQLGVPLVLGGAVGLLAAALLIAAVSRAPSLDRDTSISVVFTSMFGLGTLMALQPDTPTGVSELLFGDVLGLTTGDVVVAAALTAVVLVALRVLHPRLVATTFDRDAARAAGLRPGVTDVALVVLIAIATLVCVQALGNLFVAATLVAPAATAKLLGRRLLPSMAIAVGVAFAGGIGGLYLSFHAGTATGASIAGVTVAIYLAVAATAGARGAVAGRRRPRAT
;
A
#
# COMPACT_ATOMS: atom_id res chain seq x y z
N MET A 1 -30.99 -32.37 13.21
CA MET A 1 -29.58 -32.64 13.63
C MET A 1 -28.55 -32.20 12.61
N THR A 2 -28.84 -32.20 11.32
CA THR A 2 -27.94 -31.77 10.22
C THR A 2 -27.59 -30.29 10.24
N ASP A 3 -28.54 -29.40 10.53
CA ASP A 3 -28.32 -27.94 10.48
C ASP A 3 -27.43 -27.44 11.62
N ALA A 4 -27.54 -28.06 12.82
CA ALA A 4 -26.68 -27.69 13.94
C ALA A 4 -25.23 -28.14 13.75
N VAL A 5 -24.99 -29.27 13.09
CA VAL A 5 -23.67 -29.80 12.76
C VAL A 5 -23.05 -28.95 11.65
N LEU A 6 -23.83 -28.55 10.64
CA LEU A 6 -23.39 -27.64 9.59
C LEU A 6 -23.05 -26.24 10.14
N LEU A 7 -23.88 -25.69 11.03
CA LEU A 7 -23.60 -24.43 11.70
C LEU A 7 -22.33 -24.50 12.57
N ALA A 8 -22.15 -25.60 13.31
CA ALA A 8 -20.94 -25.80 14.11
C ALA A 8 -19.68 -25.89 13.24
N SER A 9 -19.72 -26.65 12.14
CA SER A 9 -18.58 -26.77 11.20
C SER A 9 -18.25 -25.45 10.50
N VAL A 10 -19.26 -24.65 10.16
CA VAL A 10 -19.06 -23.30 9.58
C VAL A 10 -18.48 -22.35 10.62
N LEU A 11 -18.96 -22.38 11.85
CA LEU A 11 -18.45 -21.55 12.94
C LEU A 11 -17.02 -21.95 13.34
N ASP A 12 -16.72 -23.24 13.40
CA ASP A 12 -15.36 -23.74 13.63
C ASP A 12 -14.43 -23.29 12.50
N GLY A 13 -14.82 -23.43 11.23
CA GLY A 13 -14.03 -22.94 10.10
C GLY A 13 -13.83 -21.41 10.12
N LEU A 14 -14.76 -20.63 10.70
CA LEU A 14 -14.61 -19.18 10.87
C LEU A 14 -13.66 -18.80 12.02
N VAL A 15 -13.56 -19.63 13.05
CA VAL A 15 -12.79 -19.34 14.27
C VAL A 15 -11.39 -19.95 14.24
N ASP A 16 -11.23 -21.10 13.58
CA ASP A 16 -9.97 -21.86 13.55
C ASP A 16 -8.73 -21.05 13.12
N PRO A 17 -8.78 -20.16 12.08
CA PRO A 17 -7.63 -19.36 11.71
C PRO A 17 -7.11 -18.51 12.88
N TRP A 18 -8.03 -17.98 13.70
CA TRP A 18 -7.70 -17.03 14.78
C TRP A 18 -7.19 -17.68 16.07
N ARG A 19 -7.19 -19.02 16.13
CA ARG A 19 -6.57 -19.78 17.24
C ARG A 19 -5.05 -19.87 17.09
N SER A 20 -4.52 -19.65 15.89
CA SER A 20 -3.09 -19.64 15.63
C SER A 20 -2.45 -18.32 16.05
N GLY A 21 -1.38 -18.36 16.85
CA GLY A 21 -0.63 -17.15 17.23
C GLY A 21 0.02 -16.43 16.05
N ILE A 22 0.32 -17.14 14.97
CA ILE A 22 0.84 -16.57 13.72
C ILE A 22 -0.26 -15.72 13.07
N MET A 23 -1.46 -16.27 12.93
CA MET A 23 -2.58 -15.57 12.31
C MET A 23 -3.04 -14.35 13.11
N GLN A 24 -2.95 -14.40 14.45
CA GLN A 24 -3.23 -13.25 15.32
C GLN A 24 -2.22 -12.12 15.09
N ARG A 25 -0.92 -12.45 14.99
CA ARG A 25 0.12 -11.45 14.67
C ARG A 25 -0.10 -10.85 13.28
N ALA A 26 -0.37 -11.70 12.28
CA ALA A 26 -0.69 -11.25 10.93
C ALA A 26 -1.91 -10.34 10.89
N LEU A 27 -2.97 -10.65 11.66
CA LEU A 27 -4.15 -9.79 11.76
C LEU A 27 -3.80 -8.41 12.33
N VAL A 28 -3.08 -8.37 13.46
CA VAL A 28 -2.67 -7.09 14.07
C VAL A 28 -1.88 -6.26 13.07
N GLU A 29 -0.93 -6.89 12.38
CA GLU A 29 -0.08 -6.21 11.41
C GLU A 29 -0.89 -5.70 10.21
N VAL A 30 -1.76 -6.50 9.63
CA VAL A 30 -2.66 -6.09 8.54
C VAL A 30 -3.56 -4.92 8.95
N LEU A 31 -4.06 -4.90 10.18
CA LEU A 31 -4.87 -3.79 10.69
C LEU A 31 -4.04 -2.51 10.88
N LEU A 32 -2.82 -2.62 11.41
CA LEU A 32 -1.89 -1.48 11.53
C LEU A 32 -1.56 -0.90 10.16
N LEU A 33 -1.11 -1.74 9.25
CA LEU A 33 -0.72 -1.35 7.89
C LEU A 33 -1.92 -0.90 7.04
N GLY A 34 -3.08 -1.54 7.22
CA GLY A 34 -4.33 -1.13 6.59
C GLY A 34 -4.81 0.25 7.05
N THR A 35 -4.56 0.61 8.31
CA THR A 35 -4.83 1.96 8.84
C THR A 35 -3.93 2.99 8.15
N VAL A 36 -2.62 2.75 8.12
CA VAL A 36 -1.65 3.63 7.44
C VAL A 36 -1.96 3.71 5.95
N GLY A 37 -2.14 2.56 5.30
CA GLY A 37 -2.40 2.47 3.86
C GLY A 37 -3.69 3.18 3.47
N GLY A 38 -4.78 2.98 4.20
CA GLY A 38 -6.06 3.64 3.95
C GLY A 38 -5.98 5.17 4.10
N LEU A 39 -5.33 5.66 5.17
CA LEU A 39 -5.20 7.09 5.42
C LEU A 39 -4.21 7.76 4.45
N LEU A 40 -3.01 7.20 4.31
CA LEU A 40 -1.97 7.73 3.44
C LEU A 40 -2.37 7.58 1.97
N GLY A 41 -3.00 6.47 1.61
CA GLY A 41 -3.51 6.20 0.28
C GLY A 41 -4.51 7.25 -0.21
N CYS A 42 -5.34 7.81 0.67
CA CYS A 42 -6.18 8.94 0.30
C CYS A 42 -5.36 10.13 -0.19
N TRP A 43 -4.27 10.49 0.50
CA TRP A 43 -3.38 11.56 0.05
C TRP A 43 -2.67 11.21 -1.25
N VAL A 44 -2.28 9.95 -1.42
CA VAL A 44 -1.68 9.43 -2.66
C VAL A 44 -2.63 9.59 -3.84
N VAL A 45 -3.88 9.14 -3.70
CA VAL A 45 -4.87 9.16 -4.81
C VAL A 45 -5.38 10.57 -5.08
N TRP A 46 -5.57 11.43 -4.05
CA TRP A 46 -6.01 12.81 -4.24
C TRP A 46 -4.88 13.71 -4.72
N GLY A 47 -3.65 13.43 -4.33
CA GLY A 47 -2.44 14.14 -4.79
C GLY A 47 -1.92 13.70 -6.16
N GLY A 48 -2.53 12.70 -6.80
CA GLY A 48 -2.06 12.18 -8.10
C GLY A 48 -0.74 11.43 -8.01
N LEU A 49 -0.41 10.82 -6.86
CA LEU A 49 0.85 10.12 -6.59
C LEU A 49 0.73 8.60 -6.68
N SER A 50 -0.38 8.09 -7.25
CA SER A 50 -0.64 6.63 -7.28
C SER A 50 0.48 5.85 -7.97
N PHE A 51 1.01 6.38 -9.06
CA PHE A 51 2.12 5.76 -9.77
C PHE A 51 3.42 5.78 -8.95
N SER A 52 3.70 6.89 -8.25
CA SER A 52 4.86 6.97 -7.34
C SER A 52 4.76 5.97 -6.20
N ALA A 53 3.57 5.80 -5.62
CA ALA A 53 3.35 4.87 -4.52
C ALA A 53 3.51 3.40 -4.94
N GLU A 54 3.22 3.06 -6.20
CA GLU A 54 3.44 1.73 -6.75
C GLU A 54 4.91 1.50 -7.14
N ALA A 55 5.57 2.51 -7.70
CA ALA A 55 6.95 2.41 -8.15
C ALA A 55 7.96 2.28 -7.00
N LEU A 56 7.71 2.93 -5.85
CA LEU A 56 8.64 2.94 -4.72
C LEU A 56 8.96 1.53 -4.15
N PRO A 57 7.99 0.64 -3.90
CA PRO A 57 8.26 -0.71 -3.41
C PRO A 57 9.20 -1.50 -4.32
N HIS A 58 9.00 -1.39 -5.61
CA HIS A 58 9.83 -2.09 -6.60
C HIS A 58 11.22 -1.47 -6.74
N SER A 59 11.32 -0.15 -6.60
CA SER A 59 12.59 0.57 -6.71
C SER A 59 13.56 0.28 -5.56
N MET A 60 13.07 -0.17 -4.40
CA MET A 60 13.94 -0.55 -3.28
C MET A 60 14.50 -1.98 -3.39
N PHE A 61 14.03 -2.78 -4.35
CA PHE A 61 14.38 -4.20 -4.48
C PHE A 61 15.88 -4.47 -4.56
N PRO A 62 16.72 -3.73 -5.31
CA PRO A 62 18.18 -3.95 -5.29
C PRO A 62 18.80 -3.78 -3.92
N GLY A 63 18.30 -2.82 -3.14
CA GLY A 63 18.77 -2.59 -1.77
C GLY A 63 18.42 -3.73 -0.84
N LEU A 64 17.22 -4.30 -0.96
CA LEU A 64 16.80 -5.49 -0.19
C LEU A 64 17.65 -6.70 -0.53
N VAL A 65 17.86 -6.98 -1.84
CA VAL A 65 18.70 -8.10 -2.29
C VAL A 65 20.14 -7.92 -1.83
N GLY A 66 20.70 -6.71 -1.97
CA GLY A 66 22.05 -6.42 -1.49
C GLY A 66 22.20 -6.60 0.01
N ALA A 67 21.20 -6.20 0.80
CA ALA A 67 21.20 -6.43 2.25
C ALA A 67 21.15 -7.93 2.58
N ALA A 68 20.33 -8.71 1.87
CA ALA A 68 20.25 -10.16 2.04
C ALA A 68 21.60 -10.85 1.72
N GLN A 69 22.27 -10.43 0.64
CA GLN A 69 23.59 -10.95 0.25
C GLN A 69 24.70 -10.60 1.27
N LEU A 70 24.63 -9.39 1.86
CA LEU A 70 25.61 -8.91 2.84
C LEU A 70 25.30 -9.38 4.28
N GLY A 71 24.17 -10.03 4.51
CA GLY A 71 23.74 -10.45 5.85
C GLY A 71 23.41 -9.29 6.80
N VAL A 72 23.07 -8.11 6.26
CA VAL A 72 22.65 -6.95 7.04
C VAL A 72 21.12 -6.84 7.12
N PRO A 73 20.56 -6.12 8.11
CA PRO A 73 19.11 -5.98 8.25
C PRO A 73 18.44 -5.45 6.97
N LEU A 74 17.40 -6.12 6.51
CA LEU A 74 16.65 -5.77 5.29
C LEU A 74 16.09 -4.35 5.32
N VAL A 75 15.74 -3.84 6.52
CA VAL A 75 15.31 -2.43 6.72
C VAL A 75 16.35 -1.45 6.18
N LEU A 76 17.63 -1.70 6.48
CA LEU A 76 18.72 -0.83 6.04
C LEU A 76 18.89 -0.90 4.52
N GLY A 77 18.83 -2.10 3.95
CA GLY A 77 18.89 -2.27 2.50
C GLY A 77 17.72 -1.61 1.78
N GLY A 78 16.51 -1.80 2.27
CA GLY A 78 15.32 -1.14 1.74
C GLY A 78 15.40 0.39 1.81
N ALA A 79 15.86 0.94 2.95
CA ALA A 79 16.06 2.38 3.12
C ALA A 79 17.11 2.93 2.15
N VAL A 80 18.24 2.24 1.97
CA VAL A 80 19.28 2.62 0.99
C VAL A 80 18.74 2.54 -0.44
N GLY A 81 17.99 1.47 -0.77
CA GLY A 81 17.36 1.33 -2.08
C GLY A 81 16.36 2.45 -2.38
N LEU A 82 15.50 2.80 -1.42
CA LEU A 82 14.57 3.93 -1.55
C LEU A 82 15.29 5.27 -1.70
N LEU A 83 16.35 5.50 -0.93
CA LEU A 83 17.15 6.72 -1.07
C LEU A 83 17.82 6.80 -2.44
N ALA A 84 18.41 5.71 -2.90
CA ALA A 84 19.02 5.63 -4.24
C ALA A 84 17.97 5.90 -5.33
N ALA A 85 16.78 5.29 -5.24
CA ALA A 85 15.69 5.53 -6.17
C ALA A 85 15.25 7.01 -6.17
N ALA A 86 15.09 7.61 -4.99
CA ALA A 86 14.71 9.02 -4.86
C ALA A 86 15.74 9.96 -5.50
N LEU A 87 17.04 9.70 -5.29
CA LEU A 87 18.12 10.48 -5.89
C LEU A 87 18.16 10.31 -7.41
N LEU A 88 17.97 9.09 -7.91
CA LEU A 88 17.92 8.81 -9.35
C LEU A 88 16.70 9.48 -10.00
N ILE A 89 15.52 9.40 -9.38
CA ILE A 89 14.32 10.10 -9.86
C ILE A 89 14.59 11.62 -9.91
N ALA A 90 15.18 12.19 -8.86
CA ALA A 90 15.51 13.61 -8.82
C ALA A 90 16.54 14.00 -9.90
N ALA A 91 17.49 13.11 -10.22
CA ALA A 91 18.46 13.35 -11.27
C ALA A 91 17.82 13.28 -12.67
N VAL A 92 17.03 12.24 -12.95
CA VAL A 92 16.37 12.03 -14.25
C VAL A 92 15.32 13.12 -14.51
N SER A 93 14.57 13.53 -13.49
CA SER A 93 13.55 14.60 -13.59
C SER A 93 14.14 16.01 -13.89
N ARG A 94 15.46 16.16 -13.90
CA ARG A 94 16.11 17.41 -14.35
C ARG A 94 16.12 17.56 -15.87
N ALA A 95 15.88 16.50 -16.61
CA ALA A 95 15.78 16.56 -18.07
C ALA A 95 14.47 17.28 -18.46
N PRO A 96 14.54 18.43 -19.18
CA PRO A 96 13.33 19.24 -19.46
C PRO A 96 12.31 18.55 -20.36
N SER A 97 12.72 17.49 -21.05
CA SER A 97 11.90 16.71 -21.99
C SER A 97 11.10 15.59 -21.33
N LEU A 98 11.34 15.32 -20.05
CA LEU A 98 10.70 14.21 -19.35
C LEU A 98 9.69 14.75 -18.32
N ASP A 99 8.49 14.21 -18.39
CA ASP A 99 7.49 14.39 -17.33
C ASP A 99 7.83 13.54 -16.10
N ARG A 100 7.17 13.83 -14.98
CA ARG A 100 7.42 13.18 -13.70
C ARG A 100 7.20 11.67 -13.76
N ASP A 101 6.12 11.23 -14.38
CA ASP A 101 5.73 9.82 -14.41
C ASP A 101 6.69 9.02 -15.28
N THR A 102 7.18 9.57 -16.40
CA THR A 102 8.22 8.98 -17.24
C THR A 102 9.54 8.84 -16.47
N SER A 103 9.95 9.87 -15.72
CA SER A 103 11.16 9.81 -14.88
C SER A 103 11.08 8.70 -13.83
N ILE A 104 9.93 8.58 -13.18
CA ILE A 104 9.69 7.51 -12.19
C ILE A 104 9.70 6.13 -12.86
N SER A 105 9.06 5.99 -14.04
CA SER A 105 9.03 4.73 -14.81
C SER A 105 10.42 4.24 -15.16
N VAL A 106 11.27 5.11 -15.68
CA VAL A 106 12.64 4.75 -16.08
C VAL A 106 13.44 4.27 -14.88
N VAL A 107 13.40 5.02 -13.77
CA VAL A 107 14.14 4.65 -12.56
C VAL A 107 13.58 3.35 -11.95
N PHE A 108 12.27 3.24 -11.82
CA PHE A 108 11.61 2.04 -11.33
C PHE A 108 12.01 0.80 -12.11
N THR A 109 11.88 0.83 -13.44
CA THR A 109 12.20 -0.32 -14.30
C THR A 109 13.68 -0.69 -14.20
N SER A 110 14.57 0.31 -14.18
CA SER A 110 16.01 0.12 -14.06
C SER A 110 16.39 -0.50 -12.70
N MET A 111 15.84 0.03 -11.60
CA MET A 111 16.10 -0.47 -10.26
C MET A 111 15.54 -1.89 -10.09
N PHE A 112 14.30 -2.13 -10.50
CA PHE A 112 13.69 -3.45 -10.41
C PHE A 112 14.45 -4.48 -11.25
N GLY A 113 14.86 -4.14 -12.48
CA GLY A 113 15.69 -4.97 -13.32
C GLY A 113 17.04 -5.29 -12.69
N LEU A 114 17.71 -4.28 -12.11
CA LEU A 114 18.96 -4.47 -11.37
C LEU A 114 18.78 -5.41 -10.19
N GLY A 115 17.75 -5.20 -9.37
CA GLY A 115 17.45 -6.06 -8.23
C GLY A 115 17.18 -7.50 -8.64
N THR A 116 16.45 -7.70 -9.75
CA THR A 116 16.19 -9.03 -10.31
C THR A 116 17.48 -9.70 -10.78
N LEU A 117 18.36 -8.99 -11.47
CA LEU A 117 19.68 -9.51 -11.87
C LEU A 117 20.54 -9.89 -10.67
N MET A 118 20.54 -9.08 -9.61
CA MET A 118 21.24 -9.42 -8.36
C MET A 118 20.63 -10.65 -7.69
N ALA A 119 19.30 -10.79 -7.68
CA ALA A 119 18.60 -11.92 -7.07
C ALA A 119 18.86 -13.26 -7.77
N LEU A 120 19.22 -13.24 -9.05
CA LEU A 120 19.56 -14.43 -9.82
C LEU A 120 21.01 -14.93 -9.61
N GLN A 121 21.82 -14.22 -8.82
CA GLN A 121 23.19 -14.65 -8.56
C GLN A 121 23.22 -15.89 -7.65
N PRO A 122 24.19 -16.84 -7.87
CA PRO A 122 24.26 -18.08 -7.10
C PRO A 122 24.45 -17.87 -5.60
N ASP A 123 25.09 -16.76 -5.20
CA ASP A 123 25.38 -16.43 -3.80
C ASP A 123 24.20 -15.75 -3.09
N THR A 124 23.07 -15.57 -3.79
CA THR A 124 21.90 -14.96 -3.18
C THR A 124 21.18 -15.98 -2.29
N PRO A 125 20.91 -15.65 -1.02
CA PRO A 125 20.19 -16.54 -0.12
C PRO A 125 18.85 -16.99 -0.71
N THR A 126 18.51 -18.26 -0.52
CA THR A 126 17.17 -18.79 -0.85
C THR A 126 16.14 -18.02 -0.03
N GLY A 127 15.03 -17.60 -0.67
CA GLY A 127 13.98 -16.84 0.01
C GLY A 127 13.86 -15.38 -0.45
N VAL A 128 14.73 -14.90 -1.35
CA VAL A 128 14.59 -13.54 -1.91
C VAL A 128 13.26 -13.36 -2.65
N SER A 129 12.69 -14.43 -3.21
CA SER A 129 11.33 -14.42 -3.78
C SER A 129 10.26 -14.14 -2.72
N GLU A 130 10.50 -14.50 -1.46
CA GLU A 130 9.57 -14.22 -0.35
C GLU A 130 9.47 -12.71 -0.08
N LEU A 131 10.52 -11.94 -0.38
CA LEU A 131 10.48 -10.47 -0.28
C LEU A 131 9.46 -9.84 -1.25
N LEU A 132 9.11 -10.53 -2.34
CA LEU A 132 8.09 -10.07 -3.28
C LEU A 132 6.68 -10.45 -2.83
N PHE A 133 6.52 -11.64 -2.26
CA PHE A 133 5.20 -12.21 -1.92
C PHE A 133 4.86 -12.09 -0.42
N GLY A 134 5.85 -11.82 0.41
CA GLY A 134 5.75 -11.77 1.87
C GLY A 134 5.79 -13.16 2.52
N ASP A 135 6.36 -13.22 3.71
CA ASP A 135 6.37 -14.41 4.56
C ASP A 135 5.63 -14.14 5.88
N VAL A 136 4.35 -14.48 5.91
CA VAL A 136 3.54 -14.37 7.13
C VAL A 136 3.93 -15.41 8.18
N LEU A 137 4.50 -16.55 7.74
CA LEU A 137 4.90 -17.61 8.66
C LEU A 137 6.13 -17.22 9.48
N GLY A 138 6.99 -16.36 8.91
CA GLY A 138 8.16 -15.80 9.58
C GLY A 138 7.90 -14.64 10.53
N LEU A 139 6.67 -14.10 10.61
CA LEU A 139 6.33 -12.95 11.43
C LEU A 139 6.61 -13.17 12.92
N THR A 140 7.52 -12.38 13.46
CA THR A 140 7.86 -12.37 14.88
C THR A 140 7.10 -11.28 15.65
N THR A 141 7.04 -11.38 16.96
CA THR A 141 6.48 -10.31 17.80
C THR A 141 7.29 -9.02 17.67
N GLY A 142 8.60 -9.12 17.38
CA GLY A 142 9.46 -7.97 17.12
C GLY A 142 9.02 -7.18 15.90
N ASP A 143 8.66 -7.87 14.81
CA ASP A 143 8.20 -7.25 13.56
C ASP A 143 6.91 -6.47 13.78
N VAL A 144 5.95 -7.05 14.52
CA VAL A 144 4.70 -6.38 14.89
C VAL A 144 4.95 -5.12 15.73
N VAL A 145 5.91 -5.15 16.65
CA VAL A 145 6.27 -3.96 17.45
C VAL A 145 6.91 -2.88 16.58
N VAL A 146 7.80 -3.25 15.67
CA VAL A 146 8.39 -2.30 14.70
C VAL A 146 7.30 -1.72 13.79
N ALA A 147 6.40 -2.54 13.26
CA ALA A 147 5.28 -2.10 12.46
C ALA A 147 4.35 -1.15 13.23
N ALA A 148 4.06 -1.44 14.50
CA ALA A 148 3.26 -0.56 15.36
C ALA A 148 3.94 0.78 15.63
N ALA A 149 5.25 0.78 15.92
CA ALA A 149 6.01 2.00 16.15
C ALA A 149 6.06 2.89 14.90
N LEU A 150 6.34 2.31 13.74
CA LEU A 150 6.38 3.04 12.48
C LEU A 150 4.99 3.51 12.04
N THR A 151 3.95 2.69 12.27
CA THR A 151 2.55 3.11 12.10
C THR A 151 2.24 4.34 12.94
N ALA A 152 2.60 4.34 14.22
CA ALA A 152 2.40 5.49 15.10
C ALA A 152 3.13 6.73 14.60
N VAL A 153 4.38 6.61 14.14
CA VAL A 153 5.15 7.71 13.54
C VAL A 153 4.43 8.28 12.32
N VAL A 154 3.98 7.43 11.39
CA VAL A 154 3.26 7.88 10.19
C VAL A 154 1.95 8.57 10.55
N LEU A 155 1.17 8.01 11.50
CA LEU A 155 -0.10 8.60 11.93
C LEU A 155 0.09 9.97 12.60
N VAL A 156 1.09 10.10 13.48
CA VAL A 156 1.44 11.39 14.11
C VAL A 156 1.89 12.38 13.05
N ALA A 157 2.75 11.98 12.13
CA ALA A 157 3.21 12.85 11.05
C ALA A 157 2.05 13.29 10.13
N LEU A 158 1.16 12.37 9.75
CA LEU A 158 -0.06 12.70 8.98
C LEU A 158 -0.96 13.66 9.74
N ARG A 159 -1.13 13.49 11.07
CA ARG A 159 -1.94 14.37 11.90
C ARG A 159 -1.36 15.80 11.96
N VAL A 160 -0.05 15.91 12.07
CA VAL A 160 0.67 17.20 12.10
C VAL A 160 0.65 17.87 10.73
N LEU A 161 0.88 17.09 9.67
CA LEU A 161 0.94 17.60 8.30
C LEU A 161 -0.45 17.82 7.67
N HIS A 162 -1.52 17.28 8.26
CA HIS A 162 -2.87 17.32 7.69
C HIS A 162 -3.31 18.69 7.18
N PRO A 163 -3.19 19.81 7.96
CA PRO A 163 -3.60 21.11 7.46
C PRO A 163 -2.80 21.58 6.24
N ARG A 164 -1.48 21.29 6.23
CA ARG A 164 -0.59 21.64 5.11
C ARG A 164 -0.90 20.79 3.87
N LEU A 165 -1.15 19.50 4.06
CA LEU A 165 -1.54 18.59 2.99
C LEU A 165 -2.86 19.01 2.36
N VAL A 166 -3.87 19.38 3.16
CA VAL A 166 -5.15 19.90 2.63
C VAL A 166 -4.89 21.15 1.80
N ALA A 167 -4.21 22.15 2.34
CA ALA A 167 -3.96 23.40 1.64
C ALA A 167 -3.21 23.16 0.31
N THR A 168 -2.13 22.37 0.32
CA THR A 168 -1.27 22.19 -0.86
C THR A 168 -1.85 21.23 -1.90
N THR A 169 -2.71 20.28 -1.50
CA THR A 169 -3.32 19.32 -2.43
C THR A 169 -4.51 19.94 -3.19
N PHE A 170 -5.31 20.77 -2.53
CA PHE A 170 -6.52 21.33 -3.12
C PHE A 170 -6.31 22.69 -3.78
N ASP A 171 -5.42 23.53 -3.24
CA ASP A 171 -5.11 24.85 -3.82
C ASP A 171 -3.65 25.24 -3.57
N ARG A 172 -2.79 24.93 -4.53
CA ARG A 172 -1.35 25.22 -4.45
C ARG A 172 -1.03 26.69 -4.47
N ASP A 173 -1.82 27.49 -5.15
CA ASP A 173 -1.55 28.94 -5.29
C ASP A 173 -1.99 29.69 -4.04
N ALA A 174 -3.14 29.35 -3.48
CA ALA A 174 -3.54 29.86 -2.17
C ALA A 174 -2.57 29.43 -1.05
N ALA A 175 -2.07 28.17 -1.10
CA ALA A 175 -1.08 27.69 -0.15
C ALA A 175 0.24 28.52 -0.23
N ARG A 176 0.71 28.85 -1.44
CA ARG A 176 1.89 29.72 -1.65
C ARG A 176 1.64 31.13 -1.13
N ALA A 177 0.46 31.69 -1.42
CA ALA A 177 0.08 33.02 -0.92
C ALA A 177 0.01 33.06 0.62
N ALA A 178 -0.37 31.95 1.26
CA ALA A 178 -0.34 31.79 2.73
C ALA A 178 1.07 31.50 3.31
N GLY A 179 2.13 31.56 2.49
CA GLY A 179 3.52 31.33 2.92
C GLY A 179 3.92 29.86 3.06
N LEU A 180 3.07 28.92 2.66
CA LEU A 180 3.41 27.49 2.63
C LEU A 180 4.31 27.18 1.43
N ARG A 181 5.15 26.16 1.59
CA ARG A 181 6.02 25.65 0.52
C ARG A 181 5.49 24.28 0.03
N PRO A 182 4.67 24.23 -1.04
CA PRO A 182 4.08 22.97 -1.52
C PRO A 182 5.11 21.88 -1.77
N GLY A 183 6.28 22.22 -2.32
CA GLY A 183 7.35 21.25 -2.57
C GLY A 183 7.86 20.55 -1.30
N VAL A 184 7.92 21.23 -0.16
CA VAL A 184 8.30 20.61 1.11
C VAL A 184 7.22 19.64 1.59
N THR A 185 5.95 19.98 1.39
CA THR A 185 4.82 19.11 1.74
C THR A 185 4.78 17.87 0.83
N ASP A 186 5.06 18.03 -0.45
CA ASP A 186 5.17 16.91 -1.41
C ASP A 186 6.30 15.96 -1.01
N VAL A 187 7.49 16.48 -0.67
CA VAL A 187 8.61 15.66 -0.20
C VAL A 187 8.26 14.94 1.10
N ALA A 188 7.63 15.62 2.06
CA ALA A 188 7.21 15.00 3.30
C ALA A 188 6.21 13.86 3.05
N LEU A 189 5.28 14.02 2.11
CA LEU A 189 4.33 12.97 1.74
C LEU A 189 5.05 11.77 1.09
N VAL A 190 5.98 12.00 0.18
CA VAL A 190 6.79 10.95 -0.44
C VAL A 190 7.62 10.19 0.60
N VAL A 191 8.20 10.89 1.57
CA VAL A 191 8.93 10.26 2.69
C VAL A 191 8.00 9.38 3.53
N LEU A 192 6.78 9.84 3.83
CA LEU A 192 5.81 9.04 4.57
C LEU A 192 5.38 7.80 3.77
N ILE A 193 5.20 7.92 2.44
CA ILE A 193 4.93 6.76 1.56
C ILE A 193 6.12 5.79 1.62
N ALA A 194 7.35 6.29 1.55
CA ALA A 194 8.54 5.45 1.61
C ALA A 194 8.66 4.68 2.93
N ILE A 195 8.39 5.34 4.08
CA ILE A 195 8.38 4.69 5.40
C ILE A 195 7.28 3.62 5.45
N ALA A 196 6.07 3.94 5.03
CA ALA A 196 4.96 2.99 4.99
C ALA A 196 5.28 1.79 4.08
N THR A 197 5.85 2.05 2.90
CA THR A 197 6.29 1.02 1.96
C THR A 197 7.30 0.07 2.59
N LEU A 198 8.32 0.61 3.26
CA LEU A 198 9.38 -0.18 3.88
C LEU A 198 8.82 -1.17 4.91
N VAL A 199 7.87 -0.73 5.73
CA VAL A 199 7.21 -1.58 6.73
C VAL A 199 6.32 -2.63 6.05
N CYS A 200 5.50 -2.20 5.09
CA CYS A 200 4.59 -3.11 4.38
C CYS A 200 5.32 -4.22 3.64
N VAL A 201 6.45 -3.91 2.98
CA VAL A 201 7.21 -4.90 2.20
C VAL A 201 7.80 -5.97 3.11
N GLN A 202 8.32 -5.60 4.27
CA GLN A 202 8.89 -6.56 5.22
C GLN A 202 7.84 -7.50 5.80
N ALA A 203 6.66 -6.97 6.08
CA ALA A 203 5.59 -7.71 6.72
C ALA A 203 4.86 -8.67 5.77
N LEU A 204 4.43 -8.16 4.65
CA LEU A 204 3.44 -8.82 3.79
C LEU A 204 3.84 -8.83 2.31
N GLY A 205 5.07 -8.40 2.02
CA GLY A 205 5.64 -8.39 0.66
C GLY A 205 5.24 -7.20 -0.19
N ASN A 206 5.89 -7.10 -1.33
CA ASN A 206 5.82 -5.96 -2.23
C ASN A 206 4.43 -5.77 -2.86
N LEU A 207 3.75 -6.87 -3.23
CA LEU A 207 2.42 -6.84 -3.82
C LEU A 207 1.35 -6.28 -2.88
N PHE A 208 1.52 -6.46 -1.57
CA PHE A 208 0.60 -5.93 -0.56
C PHE A 208 0.59 -4.41 -0.51
N VAL A 209 1.74 -3.76 -0.75
CA VAL A 209 1.88 -2.31 -0.64
C VAL A 209 0.97 -1.57 -1.61
N ALA A 210 1.03 -1.91 -2.90
CA ALA A 210 0.20 -1.31 -3.93
C ALA A 210 -1.30 -1.52 -3.63
N ALA A 211 -1.66 -2.75 -3.25
CA ALA A 211 -3.03 -3.10 -2.89
C ALA A 211 -3.55 -2.30 -1.69
N THR A 212 -2.70 -2.04 -0.69
CA THR A 212 -3.12 -1.36 0.55
C THR A 212 -3.10 0.16 0.43
N LEU A 213 -2.17 0.74 -0.34
CA LEU A 213 -2.08 2.19 -0.50
C LEU A 213 -3.05 2.73 -1.56
N VAL A 214 -3.26 2.03 -2.67
CA VAL A 214 -3.99 2.61 -3.81
C VAL A 214 -5.43 2.11 -3.86
N ALA A 215 -5.67 0.80 -3.84
CA ALA A 215 -7.00 0.24 -4.10
C ALA A 215 -8.08 0.64 -3.08
N PRO A 216 -7.83 0.66 -1.75
CA PRO A 216 -8.82 1.12 -0.77
C PRO A 216 -9.17 2.59 -0.94
N ALA A 217 -8.17 3.43 -1.19
CA ALA A 217 -8.36 4.86 -1.39
C ALA A 217 -9.08 5.18 -2.72
N ALA A 218 -8.77 4.44 -3.79
CA ALA A 218 -9.49 4.54 -5.05
C ALA A 218 -10.96 4.12 -4.89
N THR A 219 -11.23 3.04 -4.13
CA THR A 219 -12.58 2.61 -3.77
C THR A 219 -13.33 3.70 -3.00
N ALA A 220 -12.69 4.29 -2.00
CA ALA A 220 -13.26 5.38 -1.21
C ALA A 220 -13.55 6.61 -2.06
N LYS A 221 -12.70 6.94 -3.03
CA LYS A 221 -12.90 8.06 -3.96
C LYS A 221 -14.12 7.85 -4.87
N LEU A 222 -14.43 6.60 -5.25
CA LEU A 222 -15.66 6.28 -6.00
C LEU A 222 -16.93 6.47 -5.16
N LEU A 223 -16.87 6.21 -3.86
CA LEU A 223 -18.00 6.27 -2.94
C LEU A 223 -18.21 7.66 -2.34
N GLY A 224 -17.15 8.44 -2.16
CA GLY A 224 -17.17 9.71 -1.45
C GLY A 224 -16.51 10.86 -2.20
N ARG A 225 -17.04 12.10 -1.96
CA ARG A 225 -16.48 13.32 -2.53
C ARG A 225 -15.71 14.17 -1.51
N ARG A 226 -15.75 13.79 -0.22
CA ARG A 226 -15.10 14.51 0.88
C ARG A 226 -13.96 13.69 1.42
N LEU A 227 -12.83 14.31 1.72
CA LEU A 227 -11.59 13.65 2.13
C LEU A 227 -11.76 12.83 3.43
N LEU A 228 -12.30 13.41 4.49
CA LEU A 228 -12.41 12.73 5.80
C LEU A 228 -13.29 11.48 5.77
N PRO A 229 -14.53 11.50 5.22
CA PRO A 229 -15.29 10.28 5.04
C PRO A 229 -14.59 9.25 4.14
N SER A 230 -13.88 9.69 3.10
CA SER A 230 -13.14 8.80 2.22
C SER A 230 -12.00 8.09 2.97
N MET A 231 -11.33 8.76 3.90
CA MET A 231 -10.31 8.14 4.76
C MET A 231 -10.88 7.01 5.61
N ALA A 232 -12.05 7.23 6.23
CA ALA A 232 -12.71 6.18 7.02
C ALA A 232 -13.14 4.99 6.14
N ILE A 233 -13.70 5.26 4.95
CA ILE A 233 -14.07 4.22 3.98
C ILE A 233 -12.83 3.45 3.51
N ALA A 234 -11.72 4.15 3.19
CA ALA A 234 -10.49 3.52 2.75
C ALA A 234 -9.92 2.58 3.82
N VAL A 235 -9.88 2.99 5.09
CA VAL A 235 -9.47 2.13 6.20
C VAL A 235 -10.40 0.91 6.32
N GLY A 236 -11.72 1.12 6.23
CA GLY A 236 -12.69 0.01 6.25
C GLY A 236 -12.49 -0.99 5.11
N VAL A 237 -12.22 -0.51 3.89
CA VAL A 237 -11.91 -1.36 2.73
C VAL A 237 -10.59 -2.10 2.92
N ALA A 238 -9.55 -1.42 3.44
CA ALA A 238 -8.27 -2.04 3.75
C ALA A 238 -8.42 -3.16 4.80
N PHE A 239 -9.24 -2.96 5.83
CA PHE A 239 -9.54 -3.99 6.83
C PHE A 239 -10.32 -5.16 6.22
N ALA A 240 -11.36 -4.88 5.44
CA ALA A 240 -12.14 -5.92 4.78
C ALA A 240 -11.29 -6.74 3.81
N GLY A 241 -10.46 -6.08 3.00
CA GLY A 241 -9.52 -6.72 2.10
C GLY A 241 -8.45 -7.52 2.83
N GLY A 242 -7.92 -6.96 3.91
CA GLY A 242 -6.89 -7.59 4.74
C GLY A 242 -7.40 -8.83 5.46
N ILE A 243 -8.51 -8.73 6.19
CA ILE A 243 -9.14 -9.86 6.90
C ILE A 243 -9.59 -10.93 5.90
N GLY A 244 -10.27 -10.53 4.82
CA GLY A 244 -10.72 -11.45 3.78
C GLY A 244 -9.57 -12.15 3.06
N GLY A 245 -8.47 -11.43 2.80
CA GLY A 245 -7.27 -11.99 2.18
C GLY A 245 -6.52 -12.95 3.10
N LEU A 246 -6.40 -12.66 4.40
CA LEU A 246 -5.85 -13.59 5.39
C LEU A 246 -6.68 -14.88 5.45
N TYR A 247 -7.99 -14.73 5.44
CA TYR A 247 -8.92 -15.86 5.44
C TYR A 247 -8.77 -16.73 4.20
N LEU A 248 -8.70 -16.08 3.02
CA LEU A 248 -8.48 -16.76 1.75
C LEU A 248 -7.12 -17.49 1.75
N SER A 249 -6.06 -16.83 2.19
CA SER A 249 -4.71 -17.39 2.27
C SER A 249 -4.67 -18.64 3.14
N PHE A 250 -5.32 -18.60 4.31
CA PHE A 250 -5.36 -19.72 5.25
C PHE A 250 -6.06 -20.95 4.65
N HIS A 251 -7.21 -20.77 4.01
CA HIS A 251 -8.00 -21.90 3.49
C HIS A 251 -7.52 -22.41 2.12
N ALA A 252 -6.96 -21.51 1.29
CA ALA A 252 -6.51 -21.86 -0.05
C ALA A 252 -5.01 -22.21 -0.14
N GLY A 253 -4.25 -22.01 0.97
CA GLY A 253 -2.79 -22.24 0.98
C GLY A 253 -2.03 -21.34 0.01
N THR A 254 -2.51 -20.09 -0.19
CA THR A 254 -1.93 -19.15 -1.14
C THR A 254 -1.08 -18.07 -0.42
N ALA A 255 -0.20 -17.39 -1.18
CA ALA A 255 0.62 -16.31 -0.64
C ALA A 255 -0.27 -15.19 -0.06
N THR A 256 -0.02 -14.79 1.18
CA THR A 256 -0.89 -13.89 1.95
C THR A 256 -0.99 -12.50 1.32
N GLY A 257 0.13 -11.91 0.91
CA GLY A 257 0.15 -10.60 0.25
C GLY A 257 -0.68 -10.59 -1.03
N ALA A 258 -0.54 -11.63 -1.87
CA ALA A 258 -1.31 -11.78 -3.11
C ALA A 258 -2.81 -11.99 -2.83
N SER A 259 -3.17 -12.75 -1.80
CA SER A 259 -4.56 -12.99 -1.42
C SER A 259 -5.23 -11.70 -0.94
N ILE A 260 -4.54 -10.91 -0.11
CA ILE A 260 -5.03 -9.60 0.35
C ILE A 260 -5.20 -8.64 -0.85
N ALA A 261 -4.21 -8.61 -1.75
CA ALA A 261 -4.29 -7.81 -2.96
C ALA A 261 -5.49 -8.21 -3.82
N GLY A 262 -5.67 -9.52 -4.07
CA GLY A 262 -6.79 -10.05 -4.85
C GLY A 262 -8.16 -9.68 -4.26
N VAL A 263 -8.35 -9.87 -2.96
CA VAL A 263 -9.62 -9.52 -2.28
C VAL A 263 -9.86 -8.01 -2.33
N THR A 264 -8.83 -7.19 -2.08
CA THR A 264 -8.98 -5.73 -2.10
C THR A 264 -9.33 -5.21 -3.50
N VAL A 265 -8.70 -5.76 -4.54
CA VAL A 265 -9.02 -5.44 -5.94
C VAL A 265 -10.43 -5.92 -6.30
N ALA A 266 -10.85 -7.10 -5.85
CA ALA A 266 -12.22 -7.59 -6.06
C ALA A 266 -13.27 -6.65 -5.43
N ILE A 267 -13.01 -6.13 -4.22
CA ILE A 267 -13.86 -5.11 -3.58
C ILE A 267 -13.91 -3.84 -4.44
N TYR A 268 -12.76 -3.36 -4.92
CA TYR A 268 -12.70 -2.20 -5.81
C TYR A 268 -13.54 -2.40 -7.07
N LEU A 269 -13.37 -3.53 -7.76
CA LEU A 269 -14.11 -3.83 -8.99
C LEU A 269 -15.62 -3.95 -8.76
N ALA A 270 -16.04 -4.55 -7.66
CA ALA A 270 -17.44 -4.65 -7.28
C ALA A 270 -18.06 -3.25 -7.04
N VAL A 271 -17.36 -2.38 -6.34
CA VAL A 271 -17.79 -0.99 -6.10
C VAL A 271 -17.80 -0.19 -7.42
N ALA A 272 -16.78 -0.32 -8.24
CA ALA A 272 -16.69 0.36 -9.54
C ALA A 272 -17.84 -0.04 -10.47
N ALA A 273 -18.17 -1.34 -10.54
CA ALA A 273 -19.30 -1.84 -11.33
C ALA A 273 -20.65 -1.26 -10.86
N THR A 274 -20.88 -1.21 -9.54
CA THR A 274 -22.12 -0.63 -8.99
C THR A 274 -22.19 0.87 -9.19
N ALA A 275 -21.08 1.60 -9.07
CA ALA A 275 -21.02 3.03 -9.33
C ALA A 275 -21.27 3.35 -10.81
N GLY A 276 -20.69 2.58 -11.73
CA GLY A 276 -20.92 2.70 -13.17
C GLY A 276 -22.37 2.45 -13.56
N ALA A 277 -22.99 1.41 -12.99
CA ALA A 277 -24.41 1.10 -13.21
C ALA A 277 -25.34 2.25 -12.76
N ARG A 278 -25.06 2.84 -11.58
CA ARG A 278 -25.82 4.02 -11.09
C ARG A 278 -25.68 5.23 -12.00
N GLY A 279 -24.47 5.49 -12.51
CA GLY A 279 -24.21 6.57 -13.46
C GLY A 279 -24.96 6.39 -14.78
N ALA A 280 -25.01 5.18 -15.34
CA ALA A 280 -25.72 4.85 -16.56
C ALA A 280 -27.24 5.01 -16.41
N VAL A 281 -27.83 4.62 -15.27
CA VAL A 281 -29.25 4.80 -14.96
C VAL A 281 -29.59 6.28 -14.79
N ALA A 282 -28.74 7.06 -14.12
CA ALA A 282 -28.94 8.50 -13.92
C ALA A 282 -28.83 9.28 -15.24
N GLY A 283 -27.89 8.90 -16.12
CA GLY A 283 -27.74 9.52 -17.44
C GLY A 283 -28.92 9.28 -18.36
N ARG A 284 -29.60 8.13 -18.30
CA ARG A 284 -30.81 7.81 -19.06
C ARG A 284 -32.04 8.61 -18.62
N ARG A 285 -32.03 9.17 -17.39
CA ARG A 285 -33.17 9.95 -16.85
C ARG A 285 -33.10 11.46 -17.15
N ARG A 286 -32.02 11.96 -17.76
CA ARG A 286 -31.95 13.35 -18.22
C ARG A 286 -32.64 13.44 -19.59
N PRO A 287 -33.79 14.14 -19.73
CA PRO A 287 -34.40 14.39 -21.05
C PRO A 287 -33.37 15.16 -21.89
N ARG A 288 -33.19 14.75 -23.14
CA ARG A 288 -32.50 15.56 -24.13
C ARG A 288 -33.29 16.85 -24.23
N ALA A 289 -32.72 17.95 -23.74
CA ALA A 289 -33.24 19.26 -24.06
C ALA A 289 -33.03 19.47 -25.57
N THR A 290 -34.11 19.45 -26.31
CA THR A 290 -34.21 19.85 -27.73
C THR A 290 -34.10 21.36 -27.84
#